data_135849d379f702163c64a73624f410ae
#
_entry.id   135849d379f702163c64a73624f410ae
#
_cell.length_a   1.000
_cell.length_b   1.000
_cell.length_c   1.000
_cell.angle_alpha   90.00
_cell.angle_beta   90.00
_cell.angle_gamma   90.00
#
_symmetry.space_group_name_H-M   'P 1'
#
loop_
_entity.id
_entity.type
_entity.pdbx_description
1 polymer ?
#
loop_
_entity_poly.entity_id
_entity_poly.type
_entity_poly.pdbx_seq_one_letter_code
_entity_poly.pdbx_strand_id
1 'polypeptide(L)'
;MTVAGAPVAWRFPVVEATGPLPAAVDFPLSPLDEASDRFRAHGFADPQARFDLSQDMLREDLVNTLMGNPYDVQFGLTVGDVANDNLDIYDRHKRMMGLLGVPQWYLPGNHDLNYESPDAQLANETYKRHFGPTYYSFDHGNVHFVALNNVEYAGAGAEGQNGEYRGYISSDQLYWLERDLALVPRNRLIVIATHI
;
A
#
# COMPACT_ATOMS: atom_id res chain seq x y z
N MET A 1 12.49 0.31 3.68
CA MET A 1 13.81 0.94 3.98
C MET A 1 13.59 1.95 5.09
N THR A 2 14.24 1.81 6.20
CA THR A 2 14.23 2.87 7.23
C THR A 2 15.14 3.99 6.76
N VAL A 3 14.64 5.21 6.73
CA VAL A 3 15.46 6.39 6.44
C VAL A 3 16.50 6.51 7.56
N ALA A 4 17.78 6.67 7.19
CA ALA A 4 18.85 6.84 8.18
C ALA A 4 18.53 8.03 9.09
N GLY A 5 18.47 7.79 10.39
CA GLY A 5 18.12 8.81 11.39
C GLY A 5 16.62 8.92 11.71
N ALA A 6 15.74 8.19 11.02
CA ALA A 6 14.33 8.14 11.41
C ALA A 6 14.18 7.39 12.75
N PRO A 7 13.37 7.90 13.69
CA PRO A 7 13.11 7.20 14.94
C PRO A 7 12.21 5.98 14.67
N VAL A 8 12.83 4.86 14.30
CA VAL A 8 12.13 3.59 13.99
C VAL A 8 11.23 3.11 15.12
N ALA A 9 11.51 3.52 16.33
CA ALA A 9 10.72 3.19 17.51
C ALA A 9 9.57 4.19 17.76
N TRP A 10 9.39 5.17 16.91
CA TRP A 10 8.42 6.23 17.12
C TRP A 10 6.97 5.70 17.27
N ARG A 11 6.52 4.84 16.35
CA ARG A 11 5.22 4.15 16.45
C ARG A 11 5.34 2.74 17.03
N PHE A 12 6.51 2.15 16.92
CA PHE A 12 6.83 0.80 17.36
C PHE A 12 8.04 0.84 18.30
N PRO A 13 7.85 1.20 19.57
CA PRO A 13 8.95 1.45 20.52
C PRO A 13 9.86 0.25 20.77
N VAL A 14 9.43 -0.96 20.42
CA VAL A 14 10.20 -2.20 20.54
C VAL A 14 10.95 -2.59 19.27
N VAL A 15 10.83 -1.80 18.20
CA VAL A 15 11.49 -2.08 16.93
C VAL A 15 12.81 -1.36 16.87
N GLU A 16 13.89 -2.10 16.92
CA GLU A 16 15.23 -1.58 16.74
C GLU A 16 15.56 -1.35 15.26
N ALA A 17 16.55 -0.48 15.01
CA ALA A 17 17.07 -0.30 13.67
C ALA A 17 17.57 -1.65 13.11
N THR A 18 17.23 -1.94 11.86
CA THR A 18 17.78 -3.11 11.18
C THR A 18 19.30 -2.98 11.08
N GLY A 19 20.00 -4.04 11.40
CA GLY A 19 21.46 -4.13 11.24
C GLY A 19 21.90 -3.92 9.78
N PRO A 20 23.18 -4.08 9.49
CA PRO A 20 23.68 -4.01 8.13
C PRO A 20 22.92 -5.00 7.23
N LEU A 21 22.68 -4.61 5.98
CA LEU A 21 22.04 -5.48 5.00
C LEU A 21 22.81 -6.81 4.90
N PRO A 22 22.10 -7.95 4.80
CA PRO A 22 22.73 -9.23 4.55
C PRO A 22 23.48 -9.19 3.20
N ALA A 23 24.46 -10.07 3.01
CA ALA A 23 25.23 -10.16 1.78
C ALA A 23 24.37 -10.48 0.54
N ALA A 24 23.24 -11.12 0.74
CA ALA A 24 22.22 -11.38 -0.28
C ALA A 24 20.82 -11.21 0.33
N VAL A 25 19.91 -10.70 -0.47
CA VAL A 25 18.47 -10.69 -0.16
C VAL A 25 17.79 -11.52 -1.24
N ASP A 26 17.41 -12.75 -0.88
CA ASP A 26 16.78 -13.68 -1.80
C ASP A 26 15.26 -13.52 -1.73
N PHE A 27 14.64 -13.35 -2.90
CA PHE A 27 13.19 -13.31 -3.04
C PHE A 27 12.73 -14.63 -3.66
N PRO A 28 12.04 -15.51 -2.93
CA PRO A 28 11.47 -16.71 -3.51
C PRO A 28 10.36 -16.30 -4.49
N LEU A 29 10.53 -16.64 -5.76
CA LEU A 29 9.54 -16.40 -6.80
C LEU A 29 8.99 -17.74 -7.27
N SER A 30 7.68 -17.82 -7.41
CA SER A 30 7.03 -18.92 -8.10
C SER A 30 6.68 -18.48 -9.52
N PRO A 31 7.07 -19.24 -10.57
CA PRO A 31 6.63 -18.90 -11.91
C PRO A 31 5.11 -18.97 -12.02
N LEU A 32 4.50 -18.09 -12.79
CA LEU A 32 3.12 -18.23 -13.20
C LEU A 32 3.04 -19.37 -14.22
N ASP A 33 2.08 -20.26 -14.06
CA ASP A 33 1.92 -21.42 -14.95
C ASP A 33 1.61 -21.01 -16.40
N GLU A 34 0.91 -19.89 -16.58
CA GLU A 34 0.70 -19.24 -17.89
C GLU A 34 0.62 -17.71 -17.73
N ALA A 35 1.38 -16.99 -18.55
CA ALA A 35 1.21 -15.55 -18.70
C ALA A 35 -0.03 -15.29 -19.59
N SER A 36 -1.18 -15.03 -18.98
CA SER A 36 -2.39 -14.71 -19.74
C SER A 36 -2.51 -13.19 -19.94
N ASP A 37 -2.75 -12.77 -21.19
CA ASP A 37 -3.10 -11.38 -21.50
C ASP A 37 -4.54 -11.02 -21.04
N ARG A 38 -5.27 -12.02 -20.52
CA ARG A 38 -6.61 -11.85 -19.96
C ARG A 38 -6.61 -12.32 -18.52
N PHE A 39 -6.86 -11.41 -17.62
CA PHE A 39 -6.93 -11.68 -16.19
C PHE A 39 -8.01 -10.82 -15.53
N ARG A 40 -8.32 -11.14 -14.29
CA ARG A 40 -9.16 -10.34 -13.42
C ARG A 40 -8.37 -9.96 -12.19
N ALA A 41 -8.66 -8.77 -11.67
CA ALA A 41 -8.12 -8.31 -10.40
C ALA A 41 -9.26 -7.71 -9.55
N HIS A 42 -9.15 -7.80 -8.25
CA HIS A 42 -10.00 -7.02 -7.36
C HIS A 42 -9.43 -5.62 -7.21
N GLY A 43 -10.31 -4.61 -7.34
CA GLY A 43 -10.04 -3.23 -6.94
C GLY A 43 -10.79 -2.96 -5.64
N PHE A 44 -10.09 -2.58 -4.60
CA PHE A 44 -10.67 -2.16 -3.32
C PHE A 44 -10.38 -0.68 -3.13
N ALA A 45 -11.39 0.07 -2.73
CA ALA A 45 -11.24 1.46 -2.34
C ALA A 45 -11.81 1.64 -0.92
N ASP A 46 -11.12 2.41 -0.12
CA ASP A 46 -11.61 2.92 1.15
C ASP A 46 -12.19 1.84 2.10
N PRO A 47 -11.48 0.74 2.40
CA PRO A 47 -11.96 -0.19 3.41
C PRO A 47 -12.12 0.46 4.80
N GLN A 48 -11.31 1.47 5.09
CA GLN A 48 -11.44 2.44 6.19
C GLN A 48 -11.86 1.86 7.54
N ALA A 49 -11.41 0.66 7.86
CA ALA A 49 -11.71 0.09 9.15
C ALA A 49 -10.92 0.80 10.27
N ARG A 50 -11.62 1.19 11.34
CA ARG A 50 -11.02 1.91 12.47
C ARG A 50 -10.81 1.06 13.70
N PHE A 51 -11.70 0.10 13.93
CA PHE A 51 -11.72 -0.75 15.11
C PHE A 51 -11.90 -2.21 14.73
N ASP A 52 -11.69 -3.09 15.68
CA ASP A 52 -11.86 -4.53 15.49
C ASP A 52 -13.25 -4.90 14.95
N LEU A 53 -14.31 -4.25 15.45
CA LEU A 53 -15.66 -4.48 14.95
C LEU A 53 -15.82 -4.14 13.47
N SER A 54 -15.23 -3.02 13.00
CA SER A 54 -15.30 -2.66 11.59
C SER A 54 -14.47 -3.62 10.71
N GLN A 55 -13.40 -4.21 11.24
CA GLN A 55 -12.69 -5.30 10.59
C GLN A 55 -13.54 -6.58 10.50
N ASP A 56 -14.31 -6.89 11.53
CA ASP A 56 -15.22 -8.04 11.51
C ASP A 56 -16.33 -7.85 10.47
N MET A 57 -16.92 -6.66 10.38
CA MET A 57 -17.90 -6.32 9.35
C MET A 57 -17.31 -6.45 7.94
N LEU A 58 -16.11 -5.89 7.70
CA LEU A 58 -15.42 -6.03 6.42
C LEU A 58 -15.15 -7.50 6.07
N ARG A 59 -14.80 -8.31 7.07
CA ARG A 59 -14.62 -9.75 6.87
C ARG A 59 -15.92 -10.43 6.46
N GLU A 60 -17.01 -10.15 7.16
CA GLU A 60 -18.31 -10.80 6.92
C GLU A 60 -18.88 -10.39 5.56
N ASP A 61 -18.87 -9.11 5.26
CA ASP A 61 -19.52 -8.56 4.07
C ASP A 61 -18.71 -8.76 2.78
N LEU A 62 -17.39 -8.67 2.88
CA LEU A 62 -16.49 -8.69 1.71
C LEU A 62 -15.65 -9.98 1.65
N VAL A 63 -14.81 -10.21 2.66
CA VAL A 63 -13.81 -11.28 2.57
C VAL A 63 -14.44 -12.66 2.49
N ASN A 64 -15.45 -12.94 3.30
CA ASN A 64 -16.14 -14.23 3.27
C ASN A 64 -16.81 -14.49 1.90
N THR A 65 -17.27 -13.44 1.22
CA THR A 65 -17.88 -13.54 -0.11
C THR A 65 -16.84 -13.85 -1.20
N LEU A 66 -15.61 -13.36 -1.03
CA LEU A 66 -14.53 -13.49 -1.99
C LEU A 66 -13.58 -14.66 -1.71
N MET A 67 -13.71 -15.30 -0.53
CA MET A 67 -12.91 -16.48 -0.19
C MET A 67 -13.12 -17.62 -1.20
N GLY A 68 -12.03 -18.35 -1.48
CA GLY A 68 -12.05 -19.41 -2.47
C GLY A 68 -11.99 -18.91 -3.93
N ASN A 69 -11.76 -17.61 -4.11
CA ASN A 69 -11.54 -16.96 -5.40
C ASN A 69 -12.66 -17.22 -6.44
N PRO A 70 -13.94 -16.93 -6.11
CA PRO A 70 -15.08 -17.29 -6.97
C PRO A 70 -15.06 -16.59 -8.33
N TYR A 71 -14.26 -15.55 -8.50
CA TYR A 71 -14.14 -14.76 -9.73
C TYR A 71 -12.86 -15.05 -10.52
N ASP A 72 -12.04 -16.00 -10.05
CA ASP A 72 -10.76 -16.34 -10.67
C ASP A 72 -9.87 -15.11 -10.89
N VAL A 73 -9.67 -14.32 -9.84
CA VAL A 73 -8.80 -13.15 -9.88
C VAL A 73 -7.35 -13.55 -9.61
N GLN A 74 -6.42 -12.79 -10.19
CA GLN A 74 -5.00 -13.07 -10.05
C GLN A 74 -4.36 -12.28 -8.90
N PHE A 75 -4.95 -11.15 -8.54
CA PHE A 75 -4.49 -10.30 -7.43
C PHE A 75 -5.57 -9.32 -6.99
N GLY A 76 -5.33 -8.64 -5.87
CA GLY A 76 -6.10 -7.49 -5.40
C GLY A 76 -5.23 -6.23 -5.36
N LEU A 77 -5.84 -5.08 -5.60
CA LEU A 77 -5.22 -3.76 -5.45
C LEU A 77 -6.12 -2.88 -4.59
N THR A 78 -5.61 -2.44 -3.45
CA THR A 78 -6.30 -1.49 -2.57
C THR A 78 -5.75 -0.09 -2.81
N VAL A 79 -6.63 0.84 -3.21
CA VAL A 79 -6.26 2.20 -3.61
C VAL A 79 -6.42 3.22 -2.46
N GLY A 80 -5.82 2.91 -1.33
CA GLY A 80 -5.73 3.80 -0.18
C GLY A 80 -6.85 3.66 0.83
N ASP A 81 -6.69 4.39 1.92
CA ASP A 81 -7.57 4.42 3.08
C ASP A 81 -7.84 3.02 3.64
N VAL A 82 -6.76 2.26 3.81
CA VAL A 82 -6.81 0.92 4.43
C VAL A 82 -7.30 1.02 5.87
N ALA A 83 -6.79 2.00 6.60
CA ALA A 83 -7.24 2.37 7.93
C ALA A 83 -8.14 3.61 7.91
N ASN A 84 -8.72 3.94 9.06
CA ASN A 84 -9.36 5.22 9.34
C ASN A 84 -8.66 5.83 10.56
N ASP A 85 -7.49 6.43 10.33
CA ASP A 85 -6.58 7.07 11.30
C ASP A 85 -6.02 6.13 12.39
N ASN A 86 -6.52 4.92 12.51
CA ASN A 86 -6.03 3.93 13.47
C ASN A 86 -5.15 2.89 12.75
N LEU A 87 -3.84 3.15 12.70
CA LEU A 87 -2.89 2.31 11.98
C LEU A 87 -2.57 0.98 12.69
N ASP A 88 -3.00 0.80 13.94
CA ASP A 88 -2.80 -0.44 14.69
C ASP A 88 -3.59 -1.62 14.10
N ILE A 89 -4.58 -1.33 13.25
CA ILE A 89 -5.39 -2.37 12.60
C ILE A 89 -4.65 -3.09 11.46
N TYR A 90 -3.52 -2.59 10.98
CA TYR A 90 -2.86 -3.08 9.77
C TYR A 90 -2.50 -4.57 9.81
N ASP A 91 -2.00 -5.06 10.94
CA ASP A 91 -1.64 -6.49 11.05
C ASP A 91 -2.88 -7.39 10.97
N ARG A 92 -3.97 -6.97 11.55
CA ARG A 92 -5.24 -7.68 11.46
C ARG A 92 -5.79 -7.63 10.05
N HIS A 93 -5.76 -6.45 9.42
CA HIS A 93 -6.21 -6.25 8.04
C HIS A 93 -5.44 -7.16 7.06
N LYS A 94 -4.11 -7.18 7.14
CA LYS A 94 -3.28 -8.05 6.29
C LYS A 94 -3.63 -9.53 6.44
N ARG A 95 -3.78 -10.01 7.68
CA ARG A 95 -4.17 -11.40 7.94
C ARG A 95 -5.55 -11.73 7.36
N MET A 96 -6.48 -10.79 7.48
CA MET A 96 -7.84 -10.95 6.95
C MET A 96 -7.83 -10.97 5.41
N MET A 97 -7.18 -10.01 4.76
CA MET A 97 -7.08 -9.97 3.30
C MET A 97 -6.28 -11.15 2.73
N GLY A 98 -5.34 -11.70 3.50
CA GLY A 98 -4.62 -12.91 3.15
C GLY A 98 -5.51 -14.15 2.98
N LEU A 99 -6.72 -14.15 3.56
CA LEU A 99 -7.69 -15.25 3.38
C LEU A 99 -8.23 -15.33 1.94
N LEU A 100 -8.08 -14.27 1.15
CA LEU A 100 -8.45 -14.28 -0.27
C LEU A 100 -7.58 -15.20 -1.12
N GLY A 101 -6.39 -15.57 -0.62
CA GLY A 101 -5.50 -16.55 -1.27
C GLY A 101 -4.81 -16.04 -2.54
N VAL A 102 -4.86 -14.73 -2.82
CA VAL A 102 -4.19 -14.08 -3.95
C VAL A 102 -3.34 -12.90 -3.47
N PRO A 103 -2.27 -12.56 -4.19
CA PRO A 103 -1.42 -11.40 -3.84
C PRO A 103 -2.24 -10.13 -3.68
N GLN A 104 -1.88 -9.32 -2.68
CA GLN A 104 -2.54 -8.05 -2.41
C GLN A 104 -1.53 -6.91 -2.53
N TRP A 105 -1.85 -5.93 -3.36
CA TRP A 105 -1.12 -4.70 -3.57
C TRP A 105 -1.83 -3.55 -2.87
N TYR A 106 -1.07 -2.59 -2.38
CA TYR A 106 -1.62 -1.46 -1.61
C TYR A 106 -0.95 -0.17 -2.03
N LEU A 107 -1.71 0.93 -2.04
CA LEU A 107 -1.17 2.28 -2.00
C LEU A 107 -1.81 3.03 -0.81
N PRO A 108 -1.15 4.06 -0.25
CA PRO A 108 -1.68 4.77 0.90
C PRO A 108 -2.75 5.78 0.50
N GLY A 109 -3.72 5.98 1.40
CA GLY A 109 -4.65 7.10 1.39
C GLY A 109 -4.32 8.13 2.49
N ASN A 110 -5.20 9.10 2.66
CA ASN A 110 -5.01 10.15 3.67
C ASN A 110 -5.21 9.62 5.09
N HIS A 111 -6.08 8.64 5.30
CA HIS A 111 -6.28 8.01 6.59
C HIS A 111 -5.20 6.96 6.94
N ASP A 112 -4.26 6.72 6.03
CA ASP A 112 -3.09 5.86 6.26
C ASP A 112 -1.85 6.66 6.71
N LEU A 113 -1.94 8.00 6.75
CA LEU A 113 -0.89 8.85 7.30
C LEU A 113 -0.82 8.72 8.82
N ASN A 114 0.38 8.68 9.35
CA ASN A 114 0.57 8.77 10.78
C ASN A 114 0.61 10.24 11.20
N TYR A 115 -0.52 10.76 11.63
CA TYR A 115 -0.68 12.16 12.04
C TYR A 115 0.01 12.51 13.38
N GLU A 116 0.51 11.52 14.12
CA GLU A 116 1.39 11.75 15.28
C GLU A 116 2.85 12.01 14.85
N SER A 117 3.12 11.93 13.53
CA SER A 117 4.46 12.17 12.99
C SER A 117 4.92 13.61 13.24
N PRO A 118 6.18 13.82 13.62
CA PRO A 118 6.74 15.15 13.79
C PRO A 118 6.91 15.89 12.45
N ASP A 119 6.96 15.18 11.34
CA ASP A 119 7.18 15.75 10.01
C ASP A 119 6.64 14.84 8.89
N ALA A 120 6.58 15.41 7.68
CA ALA A 120 6.10 14.73 6.49
C ALA A 120 6.96 13.52 6.06
N GLN A 121 8.26 13.50 6.39
CA GLN A 121 9.14 12.40 5.99
C GLN A 121 8.80 11.11 6.73
N LEU A 122 8.34 11.25 7.97
CA LEU A 122 8.01 10.13 8.83
C LEU A 122 6.53 9.72 8.79
N ALA A 123 5.66 10.55 8.20
CA ALA A 123 4.22 10.33 8.18
C ALA A 123 3.81 9.00 7.50
N ASN A 124 4.60 8.50 6.57
CA ASN A 124 4.35 7.23 5.89
C ASN A 124 5.13 6.04 6.45
N GLU A 125 5.95 6.20 7.50
CA GLU A 125 6.82 5.11 7.98
C GLU A 125 6.03 3.95 8.58
N THR A 126 4.90 4.22 9.24
CA THR A 126 4.01 3.17 9.74
C THR A 126 3.43 2.37 8.59
N TYR A 127 2.91 3.03 7.55
CA TYR A 127 2.43 2.38 6.34
C TYR A 127 3.53 1.52 5.68
N LYS A 128 4.70 2.12 5.41
CA LYS A 128 5.83 1.42 4.77
C LYS A 128 6.27 0.17 5.52
N ARG A 129 6.18 0.19 6.83
CA ARG A 129 6.51 -0.97 7.65
C ARG A 129 5.60 -2.17 7.38
N HIS A 130 4.34 -1.92 7.07
CA HIS A 130 3.34 -2.98 6.88
C HIS A 130 3.15 -3.38 5.43
N PHE A 131 3.18 -2.41 4.50
CA PHE A 131 2.80 -2.61 3.10
C PHE A 131 3.95 -2.36 2.11
N GLY A 132 5.06 -1.79 2.55
CA GLY A 132 6.20 -1.50 1.68
C GLY A 132 6.16 -0.08 1.08
N PRO A 133 6.72 0.12 -0.11
CA PRO A 133 6.84 1.45 -0.70
C PRO A 133 5.47 2.10 -0.96
N THR A 134 5.43 3.43 -0.88
CA THR A 134 4.20 4.21 -1.11
C THR A 134 3.90 4.45 -2.58
N TYR A 135 4.89 4.27 -3.45
CA TYR A 135 4.72 4.28 -4.91
C TYR A 135 5.66 3.25 -5.54
N TYR A 136 5.20 2.61 -6.59
CA TYR A 136 5.90 1.52 -7.27
C TYR A 136 5.19 1.16 -8.58
N SER A 137 5.80 0.29 -9.37
CA SER A 137 5.19 -0.33 -10.53
C SER A 137 5.37 -1.85 -10.52
N PHE A 138 4.52 -2.53 -11.25
CA PHE A 138 4.63 -3.97 -11.51
C PHE A 138 3.94 -4.33 -12.82
N ASP A 139 4.38 -5.42 -13.41
CA ASP A 139 3.78 -5.98 -14.62
C ASP A 139 2.90 -7.18 -14.28
N HIS A 140 1.74 -7.26 -14.94
CA HIS A 140 0.93 -8.48 -14.96
C HIS A 140 0.33 -8.67 -16.36
N GLY A 141 0.61 -9.82 -16.98
CA GLY A 141 0.28 -10.03 -18.40
C GLY A 141 0.86 -8.92 -19.28
N ASN A 142 0.04 -8.36 -20.18
CA ASN A 142 0.44 -7.23 -21.03
C ASN A 142 0.04 -5.86 -20.46
N VAL A 143 -0.05 -5.75 -19.14
CA VAL A 143 -0.41 -4.51 -18.44
C VAL A 143 0.70 -4.10 -17.51
N HIS A 144 1.05 -2.82 -17.57
CA HIS A 144 1.97 -2.17 -16.63
C HIS A 144 1.16 -1.37 -15.62
N PHE A 145 1.23 -1.75 -14.36
CA PHE A 145 0.54 -1.09 -13.26
C PHE A 145 1.49 -0.13 -12.55
N VAL A 146 1.02 1.08 -12.32
CA VAL A 146 1.72 2.11 -11.57
C VAL A 146 0.87 2.52 -10.40
N ALA A 147 1.37 2.37 -9.19
CA ALA A 147 0.78 2.91 -7.97
C ALA A 147 1.52 4.20 -7.60
N LEU A 148 0.79 5.30 -7.42
CA LEU A 148 1.35 6.59 -7.01
C LEU A 148 0.74 7.02 -5.67
N ASN A 149 1.59 7.55 -4.80
CA ASN A 149 1.14 8.23 -3.60
C ASN A 149 0.84 9.68 -3.94
N ASN A 150 -0.44 10.01 -4.05
CA ASN A 150 -0.88 11.39 -4.31
C ASN A 150 -1.45 12.09 -3.08
N VAL A 151 -1.10 11.60 -1.89
CA VAL A 151 -1.46 12.20 -0.60
C VAL A 151 -0.21 12.69 0.12
N GLU A 152 -0.13 13.97 0.36
CA GLU A 152 0.97 14.59 1.09
C GLU A 152 0.50 15.05 2.48
N TYR A 153 1.26 14.66 3.51
CA TYR A 153 1.05 15.14 4.88
C TYR A 153 1.28 16.65 4.97
N ALA A 154 0.34 17.37 5.56
CA ALA A 154 0.40 18.81 5.72
C ALA A 154 0.47 19.27 7.19
N GLY A 155 0.36 18.36 8.14
CA GLY A 155 0.47 18.64 9.57
C GLY A 155 -0.39 17.72 10.43
N ALA A 156 -0.13 17.74 11.74
CA ALA A 156 -0.91 16.97 12.71
C ALA A 156 -2.32 17.53 12.96
N GLY A 157 -2.62 18.72 12.43
CA GLY A 157 -3.83 19.45 12.77
C GLY A 157 -3.74 20.15 14.13
N ALA A 158 -4.75 20.91 14.49
CA ALA A 158 -4.88 21.48 15.83
C ALA A 158 -5.32 20.41 16.83
N GLU A 159 -5.07 20.64 18.12
CA GLU A 159 -5.49 19.73 19.18
C GLU A 159 -6.99 19.41 19.10
N GLY A 160 -7.33 18.14 19.02
CA GLY A 160 -8.72 17.65 18.85
C GLY A 160 -9.28 17.72 17.44
N GLN A 161 -8.45 18.05 16.42
CA GLN A 161 -8.79 17.98 15.00
C GLN A 161 -8.09 16.82 14.32
N ASN A 162 -8.62 16.40 13.18
CA ASN A 162 -7.92 15.45 12.30
C ASN A 162 -6.66 16.09 11.73
N GLY A 163 -5.67 15.27 11.40
CA GLY A 163 -4.47 15.75 10.72
C GLY A 163 -4.78 16.32 9.33
N GLU A 164 -3.85 17.10 8.81
CA GLU A 164 -4.00 17.81 7.55
C GLU A 164 -3.24 17.07 6.43
N TYR A 165 -3.84 17.05 5.26
CA TYR A 165 -3.23 16.52 4.04
C TYR A 165 -3.63 17.35 2.81
N ARG A 166 -2.93 17.15 1.72
CA ARG A 166 -3.29 17.71 0.43
C ARG A 166 -3.05 16.71 -0.70
N GLY A 167 -3.80 16.85 -1.78
CA GLY A 167 -3.55 16.12 -3.01
C GLY A 167 -2.29 16.64 -3.69
N TYR A 168 -1.26 15.81 -3.83
CA TYR A 168 0.01 16.20 -4.43
C TYR A 168 0.84 14.99 -4.85
N ILE A 169 1.38 15.04 -6.06
CA ILE A 169 2.40 14.07 -6.53
C ILE A 169 3.74 14.80 -6.53
N SER A 170 4.70 14.32 -5.75
CA SER A 170 5.99 14.95 -5.61
C SER A 170 6.81 14.91 -6.92
N SER A 171 7.72 15.88 -7.07
CA SER A 171 8.66 15.91 -8.21
C SER A 171 9.50 14.63 -8.32
N ASP A 172 9.84 14.02 -7.18
CA ASP A 172 10.61 12.78 -7.16
C ASP A 172 9.81 11.61 -7.71
N GLN A 173 8.50 11.54 -7.40
CA GLN A 173 7.62 10.54 -8.00
C GLN A 173 7.44 10.76 -9.50
N LEU A 174 7.28 12.03 -9.95
CA LEU A 174 7.16 12.33 -11.38
C LEU A 174 8.45 11.99 -12.13
N TYR A 175 9.60 12.29 -11.56
CA TYR A 175 10.90 11.92 -12.14
C TYR A 175 11.08 10.40 -12.21
N TRP A 176 10.70 9.68 -11.14
CA TRP A 176 10.71 8.22 -11.13
C TRP A 176 9.77 7.66 -12.19
N LEU A 177 8.53 8.16 -12.27
CA LEU A 177 7.51 7.71 -13.23
C LEU A 177 7.97 7.89 -14.68
N GLU A 178 8.58 9.03 -15.01
CA GLU A 178 9.12 9.27 -16.35
C GLU A 178 10.16 8.20 -16.73
N ARG A 179 11.02 7.84 -15.81
CA ARG A 179 12.05 6.82 -16.04
C ARG A 179 11.49 5.41 -16.11
N ASP A 180 10.52 5.11 -15.27
CA ASP A 180 9.83 3.84 -15.27
C ASP A 180 9.09 3.62 -16.61
N LEU A 181 8.29 4.58 -17.03
CA LEU A 181 7.56 4.52 -18.29
C LEU A 181 8.46 4.50 -19.52
N ALA A 182 9.66 5.05 -19.45
CA ALA A 182 10.63 4.98 -20.55
C ALA A 182 11.09 3.54 -20.85
N LEU A 183 10.94 2.63 -19.90
CA LEU A 183 11.27 1.20 -20.04
C LEU A 183 10.07 0.37 -20.53
N VAL A 184 8.87 0.94 -20.53
CA VAL A 184 7.63 0.23 -20.90
C VAL A 184 7.45 0.25 -22.42
N PRO A 185 7.25 -0.91 -23.06
CA PRO A 185 6.94 -0.97 -24.50
C PRO A 185 5.66 -0.18 -24.84
N ARG A 186 5.69 0.54 -25.96
CA ARG A 186 4.57 1.44 -26.37
C ARG A 186 3.23 0.75 -26.62
N ASN A 187 3.24 -0.55 -26.86
CA ASN A 187 2.04 -1.35 -27.07
C ASN A 187 1.46 -1.96 -25.79
N ARG A 188 2.07 -1.68 -24.64
CA ARG A 188 1.58 -2.17 -23.34
C ARG A 188 0.53 -1.22 -22.78
N LEU A 189 -0.55 -1.78 -22.25
CA LEU A 189 -1.54 -1.00 -21.49
C LEU A 189 -0.89 -0.52 -20.18
N ILE A 190 -1.10 0.74 -19.87
CA ILE A 190 -0.66 1.34 -18.59
C ILE A 190 -1.90 1.62 -17.74
N VAL A 191 -1.89 1.14 -16.52
CA VAL A 191 -2.90 1.43 -15.50
C VAL A 191 -2.24 2.20 -14.36
N ILE A 192 -2.69 3.42 -14.13
CA ILE A 192 -2.21 4.26 -13.02
C ILE A 192 -3.27 4.24 -11.93
N ALA A 193 -2.86 3.90 -10.72
CA ALA A 193 -3.68 3.90 -9.52
C ALA A 193 -3.22 5.02 -8.58
N THR A 194 -4.18 5.80 -8.10
CA THR A 194 -4.03 6.85 -7.09
C THR A 194 -5.18 6.75 -6.11
N HIS A 195 -5.08 7.43 -4.98
CA HIS A 195 -6.18 7.47 -4.00
C HIS A 195 -7.16 8.60 -4.29
N ILE A 196 -6.70 9.85 -4.42
CA ILE A 196 -7.50 11.07 -4.65
C ILE A 196 -7.16 11.74 -5.97
#